data_9dc5b8012648a2ade89764421838ea98
#
_entry.id   9dc5b8012648a2ade89764421838ea98
#
_cell.length_a   1.000
_cell.length_b   1.000
_cell.length_c   1.000
_cell.angle_alpha   90.00
_cell.angle_beta   90.00
_cell.angle_gamma   90.00
#
_symmetry.space_group_name_H-M   'P 1'
#
loop_
_entity.id
_entity.type
_entity.pdbx_description
1 polymer ?
#
loop_
_entity_poly.entity_id
_entity_poly.type
_entity_poly.pdbx_seq_one_letter_code
_entity_poly.pdbx_strand_id
1 'polypeptide(L)'
;MSKSKNSWDIRGKHFILPAIFLVIFMTIAITLWLMKDNVFYLFNFSFIGISLAIGMLLTGILPKKIKYRGRLVTQFLVGSYMVIFLGILGRENMQIEGFFFYLFMGVFIGATIHYLIAKIGGTFIFGRGWCGYACWTVAILDLLPWKKPREGRIPYLSAFRYVHFFGSLGLVIYVMYVLKDRPELESLRELSWFLIGNLIYYVVGFLLAYFLKDNRAICKYLCPIPVLQKVGSRFSILKINIKQDKCVECFACERECPMDIKLLDYMYKGKRVLSTECISCMTCVYVCPTDAVEYTAGFDGGFKEYLRYYGEPVALKKNRKPISNSQKKIVETLEK
;
A
#
# COMPACT_ATOMS: atom_id res chain seq x y z
N MET A 1 6.71 -30.38 18.61
CA MET A 1 7.10 -30.63 17.21
C MET A 1 7.17 -29.28 16.49
N SER A 2 8.37 -28.74 16.31
CA SER A 2 8.63 -27.54 15.55
C SER A 2 8.37 -27.81 14.06
N LYS A 3 7.24 -27.35 13.52
CA LYS A 3 7.01 -27.41 12.07
C LYS A 3 8.08 -26.57 11.38
N SER A 4 8.81 -27.17 10.46
CA SER A 4 9.82 -26.52 9.61
C SER A 4 9.26 -25.17 9.11
N LYS A 5 9.98 -24.06 9.36
CA LYS A 5 9.64 -22.69 8.90
C LYS A 5 9.51 -22.57 7.37
N ASN A 6 9.77 -23.65 6.63
CA ASN A 6 9.83 -23.70 5.17
C ASN A 6 8.70 -24.53 4.52
N SER A 7 7.75 -25.09 5.29
CA SER A 7 6.65 -25.90 4.74
C SER A 7 5.40 -25.05 4.48
N TRP A 8 4.62 -25.44 3.48
CA TRP A 8 3.28 -24.92 3.21
C TRP A 8 2.36 -25.23 4.39
N ASP A 9 1.59 -24.22 4.84
CA ASP A 9 0.65 -24.38 5.95
C ASP A 9 -0.80 -24.39 5.43
N ILE A 10 -1.22 -25.54 4.90
CA ILE A 10 -2.58 -25.69 4.36
C ILE A 10 -3.49 -26.17 5.50
N ARG A 11 -4.29 -25.26 6.05
CA ARG A 11 -5.30 -25.54 7.08
C ARG A 11 -6.62 -24.86 6.71
N GLY A 12 -7.75 -25.47 7.07
CA GLY A 12 -9.09 -24.94 6.76
C GLY A 12 -9.29 -23.47 7.14
N LYS A 13 -8.69 -23.01 8.26
CA LYS A 13 -8.78 -21.62 8.69
C LYS A 13 -8.24 -20.59 7.67
N HIS A 14 -7.33 -21.00 6.79
CA HIS A 14 -6.76 -20.09 5.76
C HIS A 14 -7.72 -19.83 4.59
N PHE A 15 -8.78 -20.61 4.47
CA PHE A 15 -9.81 -20.45 3.45
C PHE A 15 -10.98 -19.56 3.92
N ILE A 16 -11.18 -19.42 5.23
CA ILE A 16 -12.34 -18.69 5.79
C ILE A 16 -12.32 -17.23 5.37
N LEU A 17 -11.23 -16.50 5.62
CA LEU A 17 -11.14 -15.08 5.30
C LEU A 17 -11.21 -14.80 3.79
N PRO A 18 -10.48 -15.51 2.91
CA PRO A 18 -10.67 -15.40 1.46
C PRO A 18 -12.10 -15.65 1.00
N ALA A 19 -12.77 -16.68 1.54
CA ALA A 19 -14.15 -17.00 1.20
C ALA A 19 -15.13 -15.88 1.62
N ILE A 20 -14.97 -15.31 2.82
CA ILE A 20 -15.78 -14.19 3.30
C ILE A 20 -15.65 -13.00 2.35
N PHE A 21 -14.42 -12.62 1.98
CA PHE A 21 -14.19 -11.52 1.05
C PHE A 21 -14.76 -11.80 -0.34
N LEU A 22 -14.59 -13.02 -0.83
CA LEU A 22 -15.16 -13.43 -2.11
C LEU A 22 -16.69 -13.29 -2.10
N VAL A 23 -17.38 -13.80 -1.06
CA VAL A 23 -18.82 -13.68 -0.91
C VAL A 23 -19.26 -12.22 -0.86
N ILE A 24 -18.58 -11.36 -0.08
CA ILE A 24 -18.90 -9.93 0.00
C ILE A 24 -18.80 -9.27 -1.38
N PHE A 25 -17.69 -9.48 -2.10
CA PHE A 25 -17.51 -8.88 -3.41
C PHE A 25 -18.45 -9.41 -4.46
N MET A 26 -18.78 -10.72 -4.44
CA MET A 26 -19.78 -11.31 -5.34
C MET A 26 -21.18 -10.78 -5.05
N THR A 27 -21.53 -10.59 -3.78
CA THR A 27 -22.81 -9.97 -3.40
C THR A 27 -22.90 -8.54 -3.93
N ILE A 28 -21.86 -7.73 -3.76
CA ILE A 28 -21.79 -6.37 -4.32
C ILE A 28 -21.89 -6.40 -5.85
N ALA A 29 -21.16 -7.30 -6.51
CA ALA A 29 -21.14 -7.46 -7.95
C ALA A 29 -22.55 -7.76 -8.52
N ILE A 30 -23.22 -8.74 -7.94
CA ILE A 30 -24.59 -9.16 -8.37
C ILE A 30 -25.61 -8.07 -8.06
N THR A 31 -25.56 -7.48 -6.86
CA THR A 31 -26.50 -6.43 -6.47
C THR A 31 -26.40 -5.22 -7.38
N LEU A 32 -25.19 -4.73 -7.66
CA LEU A 32 -24.98 -3.58 -8.52
C LEU A 32 -25.34 -3.89 -9.99
N TRP A 33 -25.04 -5.10 -10.45
CA TRP A 33 -25.47 -5.54 -11.79
C TRP A 33 -26.99 -5.49 -11.93
N LEU A 34 -27.73 -6.10 -10.99
CA LEU A 34 -29.20 -6.11 -11.01
C LEU A 34 -29.81 -4.72 -10.83
N MET A 35 -29.20 -3.84 -10.00
CA MET A 35 -29.71 -2.48 -9.76
C MET A 35 -29.45 -1.52 -10.92
N LYS A 36 -28.35 -1.70 -11.64
CA LYS A 36 -27.88 -0.77 -12.68
C LYS A 36 -28.04 -1.32 -14.09
N ASP A 37 -28.49 -2.56 -14.23
CA ASP A 37 -28.58 -3.30 -15.51
C ASP A 37 -27.30 -3.18 -16.36
N ASN A 38 -26.14 -3.23 -15.69
CA ASN A 38 -24.86 -3.07 -16.35
C ASN A 38 -23.87 -4.16 -15.90
N VAL A 39 -23.55 -5.03 -16.83
CA VAL A 39 -22.64 -6.19 -16.68
C VAL A 39 -21.22 -5.76 -16.23
N PHE A 40 -20.83 -4.50 -16.48
CA PHE A 40 -19.57 -3.97 -16.01
C PHE A 40 -19.36 -4.15 -14.50
N TYR A 41 -20.40 -3.89 -13.68
CA TYR A 41 -20.29 -4.04 -12.23
C TYR A 41 -20.08 -5.49 -11.81
N LEU A 42 -20.75 -6.43 -12.49
CA LEU A 42 -20.54 -7.86 -12.24
C LEU A 42 -19.08 -8.25 -12.48
N PHE A 43 -18.53 -7.89 -13.62
CA PHE A 43 -17.15 -8.20 -13.98
C PHE A 43 -16.14 -7.50 -13.04
N ASN A 44 -16.32 -6.20 -12.81
CA ASN A 44 -15.41 -5.37 -12.00
C ASN A 44 -15.25 -5.91 -10.57
N PHE A 45 -16.35 -6.07 -9.86
CA PHE A 45 -16.28 -6.50 -8.45
C PHE A 45 -15.94 -7.98 -8.30
N SER A 46 -16.37 -8.84 -9.23
CA SER A 46 -15.96 -10.25 -9.24
C SER A 46 -14.46 -10.41 -9.43
N PHE A 47 -13.87 -9.70 -10.40
CA PHE A 47 -12.42 -9.75 -10.63
C PHE A 47 -11.61 -9.25 -9.42
N ILE A 48 -12.01 -8.13 -8.82
CA ILE A 48 -11.37 -7.61 -7.63
C ILE A 48 -11.49 -8.59 -6.46
N GLY A 49 -12.69 -9.14 -6.23
CA GLY A 49 -12.95 -10.12 -5.17
C GLY A 49 -12.11 -11.38 -5.32
N ILE A 50 -12.05 -11.95 -6.52
CA ILE A 50 -11.22 -13.12 -6.83
C ILE A 50 -9.73 -12.81 -6.61
N SER A 51 -9.26 -11.67 -7.10
CA SER A 51 -7.86 -11.25 -6.95
C SER A 51 -7.45 -11.10 -5.48
N LEU A 52 -8.32 -10.52 -4.65
CA LEU A 52 -8.11 -10.41 -3.21
C LEU A 52 -8.12 -11.78 -2.53
N ALA A 53 -9.08 -12.63 -2.86
CA ALA A 53 -9.21 -13.98 -2.30
C ALA A 53 -7.96 -14.84 -2.60
N ILE A 54 -7.47 -14.82 -3.85
CA ILE A 54 -6.23 -15.52 -4.25
C ILE A 54 -5.05 -15.01 -3.43
N GLY A 55 -4.85 -13.71 -3.34
CA GLY A 55 -3.71 -13.13 -2.60
C GLY A 55 -3.76 -13.41 -1.10
N MET A 56 -4.95 -13.35 -0.48
CA MET A 56 -5.16 -13.70 0.93
C MET A 56 -4.90 -15.19 1.17
N LEU A 57 -5.39 -16.05 0.29
CA LEU A 57 -5.15 -17.49 0.37
C LEU A 57 -3.65 -17.80 0.28
N LEU A 58 -2.96 -17.26 -0.73
CA LEU A 58 -1.52 -17.42 -0.88
C LEU A 58 -0.76 -16.89 0.36
N THR A 59 -1.14 -15.73 0.88
CA THR A 59 -0.56 -15.20 2.11
C THR A 59 -0.80 -16.13 3.31
N GLY A 60 -1.94 -16.82 3.36
CA GLY A 60 -2.26 -17.79 4.40
C GLY A 60 -1.38 -19.04 4.33
N ILE A 61 -1.26 -19.65 3.15
CA ILE A 61 -0.66 -20.99 2.95
C ILE A 61 0.84 -20.97 2.69
N LEU A 62 1.39 -19.86 2.16
CA LEU A 62 2.83 -19.79 1.83
C LEU A 62 3.71 -19.87 3.08
N PRO A 63 4.93 -20.44 2.97
CA PRO A 63 5.93 -20.41 4.02
C PRO A 63 6.22 -18.99 4.51
N LYS A 64 6.48 -18.80 5.81
CA LYS A 64 6.64 -17.48 6.44
C LYS A 64 7.62 -16.57 5.69
N LYS A 65 8.72 -17.13 5.17
CA LYS A 65 9.76 -16.41 4.44
C LYS A 65 9.28 -15.76 3.13
N ILE A 66 8.25 -16.32 2.48
CA ILE A 66 7.75 -15.87 1.18
C ILE A 66 6.28 -15.42 1.21
N LYS A 67 5.67 -15.28 2.40
CA LYS A 67 4.27 -14.82 2.56
C LYS A 67 3.97 -13.48 1.88
N TYR A 68 4.94 -12.59 1.81
CA TYR A 68 4.81 -11.31 1.12
C TYR A 68 4.44 -11.46 -0.37
N ARG A 69 4.73 -12.61 -1.00
CA ARG A 69 4.39 -12.87 -2.41
C ARG A 69 2.88 -12.92 -2.64
N GLY A 70 2.08 -13.38 -1.66
CA GLY A 70 0.62 -13.32 -1.77
C GLY A 70 0.11 -11.90 -1.99
N ARG A 71 0.66 -10.93 -1.26
CA ARG A 71 0.39 -9.51 -1.48
C ARG A 71 0.78 -9.05 -2.89
N LEU A 72 1.97 -9.45 -3.37
CA LEU A 72 2.43 -9.05 -4.71
C LEU A 72 1.53 -9.60 -5.81
N VAL A 73 0.99 -10.82 -5.64
CA VAL A 73 0.00 -11.38 -6.58
C VAL A 73 -1.26 -10.54 -6.60
N THR A 74 -1.84 -10.20 -5.45
CA THR A 74 -2.99 -9.29 -5.39
C THR A 74 -2.69 -7.97 -6.09
N GLN A 75 -1.54 -7.36 -5.78
CA GLN A 75 -1.14 -6.06 -6.32
C GLN A 75 -0.98 -6.11 -7.84
N PHE A 76 -0.40 -7.18 -8.35
CA PHE A 76 -0.25 -7.37 -9.80
C PHE A 76 -1.60 -7.56 -10.49
N LEU A 77 -2.47 -8.44 -9.97
CA LEU A 77 -3.78 -8.72 -10.57
C LEU A 77 -4.66 -7.46 -10.56
N VAL A 78 -4.84 -6.82 -9.40
CA VAL A 78 -5.66 -5.61 -9.28
C VAL A 78 -5.05 -4.44 -10.06
N GLY A 79 -3.73 -4.25 -9.94
CA GLY A 79 -3.02 -3.18 -10.67
C GLY A 79 -3.11 -3.33 -12.18
N SER A 80 -2.91 -4.54 -12.71
CA SER A 80 -3.05 -4.82 -14.15
C SER A 80 -4.48 -4.62 -14.63
N TYR A 81 -5.47 -5.06 -13.83
CA TYR A 81 -6.88 -4.83 -14.13
C TYR A 81 -7.19 -3.33 -14.26
N MET A 82 -6.71 -2.51 -13.32
CA MET A 82 -6.94 -1.07 -13.34
C MET A 82 -6.34 -0.41 -14.58
N VAL A 83 -5.12 -0.80 -14.97
CA VAL A 83 -4.45 -0.23 -16.16
C VAL A 83 -5.10 -0.71 -17.44
N ILE A 84 -5.32 -2.02 -17.59
CA ILE A 84 -5.76 -2.61 -18.85
C ILE A 84 -7.25 -2.36 -19.05
N PHE A 85 -8.08 -2.72 -18.06
CA PHE A 85 -9.53 -2.72 -18.23
C PHE A 85 -10.13 -1.32 -18.11
N LEU A 86 -9.80 -0.58 -17.04
CA LEU A 86 -10.34 0.77 -16.86
C LEU A 86 -9.55 1.81 -17.68
N GLY A 87 -8.22 1.78 -17.60
CA GLY A 87 -7.39 2.77 -18.26
C GLY A 87 -7.34 2.63 -19.78
N ILE A 88 -6.99 1.44 -20.29
CA ILE A 88 -6.77 1.25 -21.75
C ILE A 88 -8.09 0.98 -22.47
N LEU A 89 -8.85 -0.04 -22.03
CA LEU A 89 -10.09 -0.42 -22.71
C LEU A 89 -11.21 0.59 -22.44
N GLY A 90 -11.36 1.05 -21.17
CA GLY A 90 -12.32 2.08 -20.80
C GLY A 90 -11.90 3.49 -21.17
N ARG A 91 -10.65 3.69 -21.63
CA ARG A 91 -10.07 5.00 -21.98
C ARG A 91 -10.18 6.05 -20.86
N GLU A 92 -10.28 5.62 -19.60
CA GLU A 92 -10.35 6.51 -18.47
C GLU A 92 -8.95 6.93 -18.00
N ASN A 93 -8.74 8.21 -17.75
CA ASN A 93 -7.49 8.66 -17.12
C ASN A 93 -7.53 8.38 -15.62
N MET A 94 -6.92 7.24 -15.23
CA MET A 94 -6.86 6.75 -13.85
C MET A 94 -5.79 7.44 -12.99
N GLN A 95 -5.10 8.46 -13.51
CA GLN A 95 -4.11 9.26 -12.78
C GLN A 95 -4.77 10.35 -11.93
N ILE A 96 -3.97 11.09 -11.14
CA ILE A 96 -4.50 12.15 -10.28
C ILE A 96 -5.06 13.32 -11.09
N GLU A 97 -4.47 13.60 -12.25
CA GLU A 97 -4.92 14.61 -13.17
C GLU A 97 -6.33 14.28 -13.69
N GLY A 98 -6.55 13.04 -14.11
CA GLY A 98 -7.88 12.56 -14.51
C GLY A 98 -8.89 12.66 -13.36
N PHE A 99 -8.49 12.27 -12.15
CA PHE A 99 -9.34 12.43 -10.98
C PHE A 99 -9.78 13.87 -10.75
N PHE A 100 -8.87 14.84 -10.80
CA PHE A 100 -9.22 16.27 -10.67
C PHE A 100 -10.10 16.75 -11.83
N PHE A 101 -9.76 16.34 -13.05
CA PHE A 101 -10.54 16.69 -14.23
C PHE A 101 -12.00 16.23 -14.12
N TYR A 102 -12.23 14.95 -13.85
CA TYR A 102 -13.59 14.41 -13.68
C TYR A 102 -14.33 15.01 -12.48
N LEU A 103 -13.61 15.25 -11.38
CA LEU A 103 -14.20 15.89 -10.19
C LEU A 103 -14.72 17.29 -10.50
N PHE A 104 -13.96 18.11 -11.24
CA PHE A 104 -14.37 19.44 -11.64
C PHE A 104 -15.46 19.44 -12.72
N MET A 105 -15.53 18.40 -13.54
CA MET A 105 -16.62 18.18 -14.49
C MET A 105 -17.91 17.68 -13.81
N GLY A 106 -17.86 17.30 -12.53
CA GLY A 106 -18.98 16.67 -11.84
C GLY A 106 -19.29 15.25 -12.34
N VAL A 107 -18.30 14.58 -12.93
CA VAL A 107 -18.45 13.25 -13.56
C VAL A 107 -17.95 12.16 -12.61
N PHE A 108 -18.82 11.20 -12.31
CA PHE A 108 -18.54 10.09 -11.40
C PHE A 108 -18.48 8.76 -12.16
N ILE A 109 -17.40 8.59 -12.91
CA ILE A 109 -17.05 7.33 -13.62
C ILE A 109 -16.07 6.50 -12.79
N GLY A 110 -15.62 5.37 -13.34
CA GLY A 110 -14.74 4.43 -12.64
C GLY A 110 -13.51 5.09 -12.00
N ALA A 111 -12.85 6.01 -12.72
CA ALA A 111 -11.70 6.75 -12.21
C ALA A 111 -12.03 7.58 -10.96
N THR A 112 -13.12 8.35 -10.97
CA THR A 112 -13.52 9.19 -9.82
C THR A 112 -13.96 8.33 -8.64
N ILE A 113 -14.81 7.34 -8.90
CA ILE A 113 -15.37 6.48 -7.86
C ILE A 113 -14.27 5.71 -7.13
N HIS A 114 -13.29 5.14 -7.84
CA HIS A 114 -12.21 4.42 -7.19
C HIS A 114 -11.30 5.34 -6.35
N TYR A 115 -11.10 6.60 -6.75
CA TYR A 115 -10.38 7.56 -5.91
C TYR A 115 -11.15 7.86 -4.63
N LEU A 116 -12.42 8.21 -4.75
CA LEU A 116 -13.25 8.59 -3.60
C LEU A 116 -13.43 7.43 -2.62
N ILE A 117 -13.80 6.26 -3.12
CA ILE A 117 -14.10 5.10 -2.27
C ILE A 117 -12.81 4.40 -1.82
N ALA A 118 -11.95 3.97 -2.75
CA ALA A 118 -10.84 3.10 -2.43
C ALA A 118 -9.58 3.86 -1.96
N LYS A 119 -9.20 4.95 -2.65
CA LYS A 119 -7.98 5.69 -2.31
C LYS A 119 -8.18 6.71 -1.18
N ILE A 120 -9.37 7.27 -1.01
CA ILE A 120 -9.67 8.26 0.04
C ILE A 120 -10.46 7.59 1.17
N GLY A 121 -11.68 7.12 0.89
CA GLY A 121 -12.55 6.47 1.88
C GLY A 121 -11.91 5.24 2.54
N GLY A 122 -11.31 4.36 1.75
CA GLY A 122 -10.62 3.17 2.25
C GLY A 122 -9.48 3.48 3.23
N THR A 123 -8.89 4.67 3.17
CA THR A 123 -7.80 5.04 4.09
C THR A 123 -8.25 5.16 5.54
N PHE A 124 -9.52 5.45 5.80
CA PHE A 124 -10.08 5.46 7.15
C PHE A 124 -10.20 4.06 7.75
N ILE A 125 -10.21 3.02 6.93
CA ILE A 125 -10.28 1.63 7.40
C ILE A 125 -8.87 1.04 7.53
N PHE A 126 -8.10 1.00 6.43
CA PHE A 126 -6.82 0.28 6.35
C PHE A 126 -5.61 1.16 6.02
N GLY A 127 -5.72 2.47 6.26
CA GLY A 127 -4.64 3.41 5.97
C GLY A 127 -4.29 3.42 4.48
N ARG A 128 -2.99 3.51 4.14
CA ARG A 128 -2.54 3.48 2.75
C ARG A 128 -2.46 2.07 2.15
N GLY A 129 -3.37 1.17 2.53
CA GLY A 129 -3.42 -0.20 2.03
C GLY A 129 -3.54 -0.28 0.50
N TRP A 130 -4.21 0.68 -0.14
CA TRP A 130 -4.22 0.79 -1.60
C TRP A 130 -2.82 0.77 -2.21
N CYS A 131 -1.88 1.54 -1.65
CA CYS A 131 -0.49 1.57 -2.10
C CYS A 131 0.24 0.23 -1.88
N GLY A 132 -0.23 -0.57 -0.94
CA GLY A 132 0.32 -1.89 -0.64
C GLY A 132 -0.22 -3.00 -1.52
N TYR A 133 -1.47 -2.92 -2.01
CA TYR A 133 -2.18 -4.07 -2.58
C TYR A 133 -2.79 -3.84 -3.96
N ALA A 134 -2.92 -2.60 -4.45
CA ALA A 134 -3.64 -2.32 -5.69
C ALA A 134 -2.93 -1.34 -6.63
N CYS A 135 -1.86 -0.67 -6.19
CA CYS A 135 -1.17 0.32 -7.01
C CYS A 135 -0.44 -0.34 -8.18
N TRP A 136 -0.82 -0.01 -9.40
CA TRP A 136 -0.26 -0.57 -10.64
C TRP A 136 1.20 -0.17 -10.86
N THR A 137 1.59 1.09 -10.62
CA THR A 137 2.97 1.55 -10.77
C THR A 137 3.93 0.70 -9.94
N VAL A 138 3.56 0.46 -8.69
CA VAL A 138 4.40 -0.27 -7.75
C VAL A 138 4.29 -1.79 -7.94
N ALA A 139 3.25 -2.29 -8.60
CA ALA A 139 3.15 -3.70 -8.95
C ALA A 139 4.39 -4.17 -9.75
N ILE A 140 4.91 -3.32 -10.61
CA ILE A 140 6.14 -3.56 -11.38
C ILE A 140 7.38 -3.19 -10.57
N LEU A 141 7.40 -2.03 -9.92
CA LEU A 141 8.58 -1.57 -9.17
C LEU A 141 8.94 -2.48 -7.98
N ASP A 142 7.96 -3.12 -7.34
CA ASP A 142 8.21 -4.09 -6.25
C ASP A 142 8.91 -5.37 -6.72
N LEU A 143 9.00 -5.63 -8.02
CA LEU A 143 9.75 -6.74 -8.59
C LEU A 143 11.25 -6.45 -8.69
N LEU A 144 11.67 -5.19 -8.60
CA LEU A 144 13.06 -4.77 -8.63
C LEU A 144 13.85 -5.36 -7.43
N PRO A 145 15.17 -5.47 -7.52
CA PRO A 145 15.99 -6.12 -6.50
C PRO A 145 16.15 -5.33 -5.19
N TRP A 146 15.91 -4.03 -5.20
CA TRP A 146 16.15 -3.12 -4.06
C TRP A 146 14.97 -3.04 -3.08
N LYS A 147 14.56 -4.19 -2.56
CA LYS A 147 13.36 -4.33 -1.70
C LYS A 147 13.51 -3.70 -0.32
N LYS A 148 14.76 -3.50 0.13
CA LYS A 148 15.10 -3.05 1.48
C LYS A 148 15.86 -1.74 1.38
N PRO A 149 15.26 -0.61 1.79
CA PRO A 149 15.98 0.65 1.82
C PRO A 149 17.16 0.55 2.81
N ARG A 150 18.37 0.79 2.33
CA ARG A 150 19.58 0.65 3.16
C ARG A 150 19.85 1.89 4.02
N GLU A 151 19.61 3.07 3.47
CA GLU A 151 20.12 4.33 4.01
C GLU A 151 19.03 5.20 4.67
N GLY A 152 17.75 4.81 4.57
CA GLY A 152 16.64 5.60 5.06
C GLY A 152 16.21 6.70 4.08
N ARG A 153 15.33 7.61 4.53
CA ARG A 153 14.78 8.69 3.71
C ARG A 153 15.73 9.87 3.62
N ILE A 154 15.84 10.43 2.43
CA ILE A 154 16.53 11.71 2.23
C ILE A 154 15.62 12.82 2.78
N PRO A 155 16.12 13.66 3.73
CA PRO A 155 15.37 14.80 4.22
C PRO A 155 14.94 15.71 3.07
N TYR A 156 13.81 16.37 3.23
CA TYR A 156 13.24 17.34 2.27
C TYR A 156 12.83 16.79 0.89
N LEU A 157 13.42 15.70 0.40
CA LEU A 157 13.08 15.15 -0.93
C LEU A 157 11.59 14.77 -1.02
N SER A 158 10.98 14.36 0.09
CA SER A 158 9.53 14.08 0.15
C SER A 158 8.64 15.30 -0.04
N ALA A 159 9.17 16.53 -0.05
CA ALA A 159 8.43 17.74 -0.38
C ALA A 159 7.99 17.76 -1.86
N PHE A 160 8.76 17.12 -2.75
CA PHE A 160 8.41 17.06 -4.17
C PHE A 160 7.06 16.41 -4.45
N ARG A 161 6.54 15.55 -3.56
CA ARG A 161 5.18 15.00 -3.68
C ARG A 161 4.08 16.09 -3.59
N TYR A 162 4.32 17.12 -2.78
CA TYR A 162 3.40 18.26 -2.65
C TYR A 162 3.50 19.16 -3.86
N VAL A 163 4.71 19.42 -4.36
CA VAL A 163 4.93 20.17 -5.61
C VAL A 163 4.21 19.47 -6.76
N HIS A 164 4.34 18.15 -6.87
CA HIS A 164 3.65 17.36 -7.88
C HIS A 164 2.13 17.44 -7.69
N PHE A 165 1.62 17.27 -6.48
CA PHE A 165 0.19 17.32 -6.18
C PHE A 165 -0.45 18.65 -6.59
N PHE A 166 0.13 19.76 -6.14
CA PHE A 166 -0.37 21.09 -6.47
C PHE A 166 -0.09 21.47 -7.92
N GLY A 167 1.00 20.99 -8.51
CA GLY A 167 1.30 21.11 -9.92
C GLY A 167 0.26 20.44 -10.81
N SER A 168 -0.09 19.17 -10.49
CA SER A 168 -1.16 18.45 -11.20
C SER A 168 -2.51 19.14 -11.06
N LEU A 169 -2.86 19.60 -9.86
CA LEU A 169 -4.09 20.36 -9.62
C LEU A 169 -4.10 21.67 -10.43
N GLY A 170 -3.00 22.44 -10.37
CA GLY A 170 -2.85 23.70 -11.11
C GLY A 170 -2.90 23.49 -12.62
N LEU A 171 -2.27 22.41 -13.13
CA LEU A 171 -2.31 22.07 -14.55
C LEU A 171 -3.75 21.81 -15.03
N VAL A 172 -4.53 21.03 -14.28
CA VAL A 172 -5.91 20.73 -14.63
C VAL A 172 -6.76 21.99 -14.61
N ILE A 173 -6.61 22.83 -13.57
CA ILE A 173 -7.31 24.12 -13.49
C ILE A 173 -6.95 25.01 -14.69
N TYR A 174 -5.66 25.10 -15.03
CA TYR A 174 -5.18 25.90 -16.18
C TYR A 174 -5.79 25.40 -17.49
N VAL A 175 -5.74 24.11 -17.77
CA VAL A 175 -6.30 23.53 -18.99
C VAL A 175 -7.80 23.77 -19.09
N MET A 176 -8.56 23.54 -18.01
CA MET A 176 -10.02 23.62 -18.03
C MET A 176 -10.55 25.06 -18.07
N TYR A 177 -9.95 25.98 -17.32
CA TYR A 177 -10.52 27.32 -17.11
C TYR A 177 -9.78 28.42 -17.89
N VAL A 178 -8.47 28.29 -18.13
CA VAL A 178 -7.70 29.28 -18.89
C VAL A 178 -7.69 28.93 -20.37
N LEU A 179 -7.29 27.70 -20.72
CA LEU A 179 -7.32 27.25 -22.11
C LEU A 179 -8.74 26.88 -22.58
N LYS A 180 -9.70 26.76 -21.65
CA LYS A 180 -11.08 26.31 -21.91
C LYS A 180 -11.15 24.98 -22.68
N ASP A 181 -10.12 24.16 -22.54
CA ASP A 181 -10.02 22.88 -23.19
C ASP A 181 -10.62 21.80 -22.28
N ARG A 182 -11.68 21.16 -22.75
CA ARG A 182 -12.39 20.07 -22.07
C ARG A 182 -12.45 18.87 -22.99
N PRO A 183 -11.50 17.94 -22.90
CA PRO A 183 -11.52 16.73 -23.71
C PRO A 183 -12.82 15.96 -23.49
N GLU A 184 -13.30 15.32 -24.53
CA GLU A 184 -14.43 14.40 -24.45
C GLU A 184 -14.07 13.21 -23.57
N LEU A 185 -15.04 12.73 -22.79
CA LEU A 185 -14.88 11.57 -21.92
C LEU A 185 -14.60 10.32 -22.75
N GLU A 186 -13.77 9.41 -22.20
CA GLU A 186 -13.41 8.14 -22.84
C GLU A 186 -12.78 8.31 -24.25
N SER A 187 -12.19 9.47 -24.52
CA SER A 187 -11.59 9.81 -25.80
C SER A 187 -10.18 9.23 -25.95
N LEU A 188 -9.70 9.16 -27.20
CA LEU A 188 -8.31 8.82 -27.48
C LEU A 188 -7.32 9.82 -26.87
N ARG A 189 -7.74 11.06 -26.65
CA ARG A 189 -6.93 12.10 -26.02
C ARG A 189 -6.74 11.80 -24.52
N GLU A 190 -7.79 11.40 -23.81
CA GLU A 190 -7.67 10.95 -22.42
C GLU A 190 -6.81 9.71 -22.29
N LEU A 191 -6.99 8.73 -23.18
CA LEU A 191 -6.13 7.56 -23.24
C LEU A 191 -4.66 7.95 -23.47
N SER A 192 -4.39 8.89 -24.37
CA SER A 192 -3.03 9.36 -24.64
C SER A 192 -2.41 10.00 -23.38
N TRP A 193 -3.15 10.83 -22.66
CA TRP A 193 -2.69 11.43 -21.40
C TRP A 193 -2.41 10.38 -20.34
N PHE A 194 -3.29 9.38 -20.22
CA PHE A 194 -3.09 8.26 -19.30
C PHE A 194 -1.83 7.46 -19.64
N LEU A 195 -1.60 7.13 -20.92
CA LEU A 195 -0.44 6.34 -21.34
C LEU A 195 0.87 7.13 -21.18
N ILE A 196 0.91 8.40 -21.62
CA ILE A 196 2.09 9.27 -21.50
C ILE A 196 2.44 9.47 -20.02
N GLY A 197 1.45 9.80 -19.20
CA GLY A 197 1.67 10.00 -17.78
C GLY A 197 2.17 8.72 -17.09
N ASN A 198 1.61 7.54 -17.40
CA ASN A 198 2.12 6.28 -16.87
C ASN A 198 3.55 6.00 -17.33
N LEU A 199 3.88 6.25 -18.60
CA LEU A 199 5.23 6.10 -19.11
C LEU A 199 6.21 6.97 -18.31
N ILE A 200 5.88 8.25 -18.09
CA ILE A 200 6.70 9.16 -17.29
C ILE A 200 6.86 8.63 -15.87
N TYR A 201 5.76 8.16 -15.23
CA TYR A 201 5.80 7.58 -13.90
C TYR A 201 6.70 6.36 -13.79
N TYR A 202 6.67 5.46 -14.80
CA TYR A 202 7.55 4.29 -14.82
C TYR A 202 9.00 4.69 -15.04
N VAL A 203 9.29 5.56 -16.02
CA VAL A 203 10.66 6.02 -16.29
C VAL A 203 11.26 6.67 -15.04
N VAL A 204 10.57 7.63 -14.45
CA VAL A 204 11.03 8.30 -13.24
C VAL A 204 11.10 7.32 -12.06
N GLY A 205 10.13 6.41 -11.93
CA GLY A 205 10.11 5.37 -10.90
C GLY A 205 11.32 4.43 -10.98
N PHE A 206 11.68 3.97 -12.18
CA PHE A 206 12.87 3.14 -12.41
C PHE A 206 14.16 3.91 -12.10
N LEU A 207 14.27 5.16 -12.57
CA LEU A 207 15.44 6.00 -12.31
C LEU A 207 15.63 6.23 -10.81
N LEU A 208 14.57 6.65 -10.10
CA LEU A 208 14.63 6.83 -8.66
C LEU A 208 14.98 5.54 -7.92
N ALA A 209 14.39 4.40 -8.32
CA ALA A 209 14.68 3.11 -7.71
C ALA A 209 16.14 2.68 -7.96
N TYR A 210 16.66 2.93 -9.15
CA TYR A 210 18.04 2.61 -9.50
C TYR A 210 19.06 3.46 -8.73
N PHE A 211 18.89 4.78 -8.72
CA PHE A 211 19.84 5.69 -8.07
C PHE A 211 19.77 5.61 -6.54
N LEU A 212 18.57 5.49 -5.97
CA LEU A 212 18.38 5.45 -4.53
C LEU A 212 18.39 4.02 -3.96
N LYS A 213 18.54 3.00 -4.81
CA LYS A 213 18.51 1.57 -4.42
C LYS A 213 17.28 1.21 -3.56
N ASP A 214 16.12 1.77 -3.95
CA ASP A 214 14.88 1.67 -3.21
C ASP A 214 13.68 1.53 -4.15
N ASN A 215 13.03 0.36 -4.18
CA ASN A 215 11.86 0.09 -5.02
C ASN A 215 10.69 1.06 -4.77
N ARG A 216 10.62 1.63 -3.57
CA ARG A 216 9.55 2.54 -3.14
C ARG A 216 9.95 4.02 -3.15
N ALA A 217 11.09 4.36 -3.77
CA ALA A 217 11.57 5.74 -3.83
C ALA A 217 10.51 6.71 -4.41
N ILE A 218 9.85 6.34 -5.51
CA ILE A 218 8.78 7.16 -6.09
C ILE A 218 7.64 7.41 -5.09
N CYS A 219 7.27 6.40 -4.28
CA CYS A 219 6.21 6.52 -3.27
C CYS A 219 6.58 7.44 -2.12
N LYS A 220 7.87 7.54 -1.80
CA LYS A 220 8.40 8.37 -0.71
C LYS A 220 8.57 9.82 -1.12
N TYR A 221 8.93 10.07 -2.38
CA TYR A 221 9.43 11.37 -2.79
C TYR A 221 8.57 12.10 -3.81
N LEU A 222 7.98 11.41 -4.77
CA LEU A 222 7.33 12.06 -5.91
C LEU A 222 5.82 11.82 -5.99
N CYS A 223 5.34 10.62 -5.66
CA CYS A 223 3.93 10.26 -5.85
C CYS A 223 2.98 11.21 -5.09
N PRO A 224 2.01 11.86 -5.76
CA PRO A 224 1.10 12.82 -5.14
C PRO A 224 -0.04 12.15 -4.36
N ILE A 225 -0.35 10.89 -4.66
CA ILE A 225 -1.48 10.16 -4.07
C ILE A 225 -1.42 10.12 -2.52
N PRO A 226 -0.26 9.93 -1.87
CA PRO A 226 -0.15 10.02 -0.42
C PRO A 226 -0.66 11.32 0.20
N VAL A 227 -0.65 12.44 -0.53
CA VAL A 227 -1.15 13.72 -0.02
C VAL A 227 -2.63 13.62 0.33
N LEU A 228 -3.43 13.02 -0.55
CA LEU A 228 -4.86 12.73 -0.30
C LEU A 228 -5.05 11.70 0.81
N GLN A 229 -4.21 10.67 0.85
CA GLN A 229 -4.38 9.53 1.74
C GLN A 229 -3.96 9.79 3.18
N LYS A 230 -3.08 10.77 3.43
CA LYS A 230 -2.54 11.05 4.76
C LYS A 230 -3.63 11.39 5.78
N VAL A 231 -4.64 12.13 5.38
CA VAL A 231 -5.74 12.53 6.27
C VAL A 231 -6.46 11.29 6.79
N GLY A 232 -7.00 10.46 5.89
CA GLY A 232 -7.72 9.25 6.29
C GLY A 232 -6.83 8.22 6.99
N SER A 233 -5.59 8.02 6.53
CA SER A 233 -4.68 7.05 7.16
C SER A 233 -4.28 7.41 8.58
N ARG A 234 -4.32 8.69 8.93
CA ARG A 234 -4.15 9.15 10.33
C ARG A 234 -5.21 8.55 11.25
N PHE A 235 -6.44 8.53 10.80
CA PHE A 235 -7.59 8.06 11.55
C PHE A 235 -7.98 6.61 11.23
N SER A 236 -7.12 5.86 10.52
CA SER A 236 -7.43 4.49 10.13
C SER A 236 -7.70 3.59 11.35
N ILE A 237 -8.70 2.74 11.20
CA ILE A 237 -9.11 1.78 12.23
C ILE A 237 -8.07 0.67 12.35
N LEU A 238 -7.57 0.16 11.23
CA LEU A 238 -6.63 -0.95 11.16
C LEU A 238 -5.19 -0.42 11.11
N LYS A 239 -4.36 -0.83 12.08
CA LYS A 239 -2.95 -0.45 12.19
C LYS A 239 -2.08 -1.58 12.71
N ILE A 240 -0.79 -1.47 12.44
CA ILE A 240 0.22 -2.35 13.02
C ILE A 240 0.36 -2.05 14.52
N ASN A 241 0.36 -3.10 15.32
CA ASN A 241 0.64 -3.07 16.74
C ASN A 241 1.83 -3.98 17.06
N ILE A 242 2.59 -3.64 18.10
CA ILE A 242 3.72 -4.44 18.56
C ILE A 242 3.52 -4.74 20.05
N LYS A 243 3.37 -6.03 20.37
CA LYS A 243 3.28 -6.51 21.75
C LYS A 243 4.66 -6.44 22.41
N GLN A 244 4.79 -5.56 23.39
CA GLN A 244 6.06 -5.32 24.07
C GLN A 244 6.56 -6.55 24.84
N ASP A 245 5.65 -7.35 25.39
CA ASP A 245 5.93 -8.59 26.13
C ASP A 245 6.57 -9.68 25.26
N LYS A 246 6.28 -9.69 23.94
CA LYS A 246 6.80 -10.66 22.97
C LYS A 246 7.96 -10.12 22.14
N CYS A 247 8.20 -8.81 22.15
CA CYS A 247 9.22 -8.19 21.33
C CYS A 247 10.61 -8.39 21.91
N VAL A 248 11.50 -9.00 21.13
CA VAL A 248 12.93 -9.20 21.47
C VAL A 248 13.84 -8.10 20.92
N GLU A 249 13.28 -7.01 20.42
CA GLU A 249 14.00 -5.85 19.89
C GLU A 249 15.08 -6.19 18.84
N CYS A 250 14.80 -7.18 17.99
CA CYS A 250 15.72 -7.60 16.92
C CYS A 250 15.74 -6.63 15.72
N PHE A 251 14.86 -5.62 15.67
CA PHE A 251 14.71 -4.63 14.61
C PHE A 251 14.43 -5.20 13.20
N ALA A 252 14.12 -6.48 13.06
CA ALA A 252 13.82 -7.07 11.77
C ALA A 252 12.65 -6.36 11.06
N CYS A 253 11.61 -5.98 11.80
CA CYS A 253 10.45 -5.26 11.29
C CYS A 253 10.82 -3.88 10.71
N GLU A 254 11.80 -3.16 11.29
CA GLU A 254 12.28 -1.86 10.78
C GLU A 254 13.20 -2.04 9.58
N ARG A 255 14.12 -3.02 9.62
CA ARG A 255 15.02 -3.32 8.50
C ARG A 255 14.29 -3.71 7.23
N GLU A 256 13.17 -4.42 7.37
CA GLU A 256 12.37 -4.89 6.24
C GLU A 256 11.24 -3.90 5.87
N CYS A 257 11.09 -2.80 6.60
CA CYS A 257 10.04 -1.82 6.30
C CYS A 257 10.36 -1.05 5.01
N PRO A 258 9.55 -1.20 3.94
CA PRO A 258 9.82 -0.50 2.68
C PRO A 258 9.58 1.01 2.76
N MET A 259 8.99 1.49 3.86
CA MET A 259 8.65 2.90 4.06
C MET A 259 9.49 3.58 5.16
N ASP A 260 10.56 2.92 5.62
CA ASP A 260 11.50 3.46 6.64
C ASP A 260 10.83 3.93 7.94
N ILE A 261 9.83 3.21 8.41
CA ILE A 261 9.13 3.54 9.65
C ILE A 261 9.91 2.95 10.82
N LYS A 262 10.16 3.76 11.87
CA LYS A 262 10.71 3.32 13.15
C LYS A 262 9.57 2.74 14.00
N LEU A 263 9.32 1.44 13.83
CA LEU A 263 8.17 0.79 14.45
C LEU A 263 8.31 0.69 15.98
N LEU A 264 9.53 0.45 16.48
CA LEU A 264 9.77 0.29 17.91
C LEU A 264 9.59 1.59 18.69
N ASP A 265 9.79 2.74 18.04
CA ASP A 265 9.55 4.05 18.69
C ASP A 265 8.07 4.24 19.07
N TYR A 266 7.15 3.64 18.31
CA TYR A 266 5.73 3.59 18.68
C TYR A 266 5.50 2.61 19.83
N MET A 267 6.09 1.41 19.77
CA MET A 267 6.00 0.40 20.83
C MET A 267 6.48 0.94 22.18
N TYR A 268 7.63 1.61 22.23
CA TYR A 268 8.16 2.20 23.46
C TYR A 268 7.23 3.24 24.09
N LYS A 269 6.32 3.80 23.30
CA LYS A 269 5.30 4.76 23.78
C LYS A 269 3.95 4.11 24.05
N GLY A 270 3.87 2.78 23.98
CA GLY A 270 2.63 2.04 24.15
C GLY A 270 1.56 2.37 23.10
N LYS A 271 1.97 2.74 21.89
CA LYS A 271 1.07 3.12 20.79
C LYS A 271 1.20 2.17 19.61
N ARG A 272 0.10 2.01 18.88
CA ARG A 272 0.15 1.36 17.56
C ARG A 272 0.94 2.25 16.57
N VAL A 273 1.35 1.70 15.43
CA VAL A 273 2.07 2.45 14.40
C VAL A 273 1.15 3.49 13.76
N LEU A 274 1.28 4.75 14.18
CA LEU A 274 0.45 5.87 13.74
C LEU A 274 0.94 6.53 12.46
N SER A 275 2.04 6.04 11.89
CA SER A 275 2.65 6.64 10.71
C SER A 275 1.69 6.65 9.52
N THR A 276 1.46 7.84 8.97
CA THR A 276 0.69 8.02 7.73
C THR A 276 1.43 7.49 6.50
N GLU A 277 2.69 7.12 6.64
CA GLU A 277 3.49 6.49 5.59
C GLU A 277 3.32 4.96 5.54
N CYS A 278 2.64 4.35 6.52
CA CYS A 278 2.40 2.91 6.53
C CYS A 278 1.47 2.50 5.38
N ILE A 279 1.96 1.61 4.52
CA ILE A 279 1.21 1.07 3.36
C ILE A 279 0.51 -0.25 3.67
N SER A 280 0.44 -0.65 4.93
CA SER A 280 -0.20 -1.89 5.41
C SER A 280 0.27 -3.17 4.70
N CYS A 281 1.53 -3.21 4.23
CA CYS A 281 2.07 -4.32 3.45
C CYS A 281 2.33 -5.60 4.24
N MET A 282 2.14 -5.60 5.55
CA MET A 282 2.33 -6.72 6.49
C MET A 282 3.74 -7.33 6.52
N THR A 283 4.74 -6.74 5.85
CA THR A 283 6.10 -7.27 5.84
C THR A 283 6.66 -7.40 7.26
N CYS A 284 6.45 -6.37 8.12
CA CYS A 284 6.88 -6.39 9.52
C CYS A 284 6.25 -7.53 10.34
N VAL A 285 5.00 -7.91 10.03
CA VAL A 285 4.30 -9.04 10.67
C VAL A 285 4.96 -10.36 10.28
N TYR A 286 5.25 -10.54 9.00
CA TYR A 286 5.79 -11.81 8.50
C TYR A 286 7.26 -12.06 8.87
N VAL A 287 8.05 -11.00 9.03
CA VAL A 287 9.47 -11.13 9.41
C VAL A 287 9.68 -11.23 10.90
N CYS A 288 8.67 -10.95 11.72
CA CYS A 288 8.79 -11.02 13.17
C CYS A 288 9.02 -12.48 13.64
N PRO A 289 10.15 -12.77 14.31
CA PRO A 289 10.47 -14.13 14.73
C PRO A 289 9.60 -14.62 15.89
N THR A 290 9.11 -13.69 16.72
CA THR A 290 8.34 -13.97 17.95
C THR A 290 6.85 -13.75 17.80
N ASP A 291 6.38 -13.40 16.58
CA ASP A 291 5.00 -13.03 16.32
C ASP A 291 4.48 -11.88 17.23
N ALA A 292 5.41 -10.97 17.62
CA ALA A 292 5.10 -9.80 18.42
C ALA A 292 4.36 -8.71 17.62
N VAL A 293 4.50 -8.72 16.29
CA VAL A 293 3.87 -7.71 15.42
C VAL A 293 2.56 -8.26 14.88
N GLU A 294 1.49 -7.50 15.07
CA GLU A 294 0.13 -7.89 14.63
C GLU A 294 -0.59 -6.71 13.94
N TYR A 295 -1.66 -7.01 13.23
CA TYR A 295 -2.56 -6.03 12.63
C TYR A 295 -3.85 -5.99 13.43
N THR A 296 -4.16 -4.84 14.03
CA THR A 296 -5.23 -4.70 14.99
C THR A 296 -6.20 -3.58 14.64
N ALA A 297 -7.47 -3.75 15.04
CA ALA A 297 -8.49 -2.72 14.96
C ALA A 297 -8.50 -1.86 16.22
N GLY A 298 -8.76 -0.58 16.08
CA GLY A 298 -8.90 0.36 17.20
C GLY A 298 -8.78 1.81 16.74
N PHE A 299 -9.06 2.74 17.63
CA PHE A 299 -8.91 4.17 17.41
C PHE A 299 -7.74 4.70 18.24
N ASP A 300 -6.90 5.54 17.63
CA ASP A 300 -5.75 6.14 18.29
C ASP A 300 -5.70 7.64 18.07
N GLY A 301 -5.33 8.37 19.11
CA GLY A 301 -4.92 9.77 19.00
C GLY A 301 -3.43 9.93 18.83
N GLY A 302 -3.01 10.94 18.08
CA GLY A 302 -1.62 11.33 17.95
C GLY A 302 -1.18 11.67 16.53
N PHE A 303 -0.13 12.48 16.44
CA PHE A 303 0.29 13.07 15.16
C PHE A 303 1.79 12.92 14.86
N LYS A 304 2.54 12.25 15.74
CA LYS A 304 3.99 12.15 15.57
C LYS A 304 4.38 11.03 14.62
N GLU A 305 5.14 11.40 13.57
CA GLU A 305 5.75 10.47 12.63
C GLU A 305 7.14 10.07 13.12
N TYR A 306 7.43 8.77 13.12
CA TYR A 306 8.75 8.23 13.41
C TYR A 306 9.28 7.56 12.15
N LEU A 307 10.11 8.28 11.40
CA LEU A 307 10.71 7.83 10.15
C LEU A 307 12.23 7.77 10.31
N ARG A 308 12.86 6.82 9.64
CA ARG A 308 14.31 6.71 9.56
C ARG A 308 14.82 7.56 8.41
N TYR A 309 15.72 8.45 8.70
CA TYR A 309 16.36 9.30 7.71
C TYR A 309 17.77 8.83 7.37
N TYR A 310 18.32 9.38 6.28
CA TYR A 310 19.66 9.09 5.79
C TYR A 310 20.71 9.27 6.90
N GLY A 311 21.63 8.30 7.02
CA GLY A 311 22.65 8.28 8.06
C GLY A 311 22.17 7.84 9.45
N GLU A 312 20.86 7.60 9.65
CA GLU A 312 20.37 7.06 10.93
C GLU A 312 20.47 5.54 10.97
N PRO A 313 21.15 4.98 12.00
CA PRO A 313 21.22 3.53 12.15
C PRO A 313 19.83 2.92 12.39
N VAL A 314 19.59 1.69 11.89
CA VAL A 314 18.35 0.96 12.15
C VAL A 314 18.14 0.63 13.63
N ALA A 315 19.21 0.59 14.41
CA ALA A 315 19.17 0.27 15.83
C ALA A 315 19.96 1.28 16.65
N LEU A 316 19.28 2.14 17.38
CA LEU A 316 19.88 2.82 18.54
C LEU A 316 19.64 1.93 19.76
N LYS A 317 20.72 1.39 20.36
CA LYS A 317 20.72 0.64 21.63
C LYS A 317 20.34 1.50 22.86
N LYS A 318 19.56 2.56 22.71
CA LYS A 318 19.24 3.48 23.80
C LYS A 318 17.97 3.00 24.51
N ASN A 319 18.11 2.56 25.77
CA ASN A 319 17.06 2.15 26.72
C ASN A 319 16.48 0.72 26.54
N ARG A 320 17.34 -0.30 26.39
CA ARG A 320 16.90 -1.68 26.54
C ARG A 320 16.45 -1.94 27.98
N LYS A 321 15.19 -2.34 28.16
CA LYS A 321 14.81 -3.10 29.36
C LYS A 321 15.56 -4.44 29.33
N PRO A 322 15.99 -4.98 30.47
CA PRO A 322 16.67 -6.27 30.50
C PRO A 322 15.78 -7.35 29.85
N ILE A 323 16.33 -8.03 28.84
CA ILE A 323 15.67 -9.09 28.10
C ILE A 323 15.43 -10.27 29.05
N SER A 324 14.22 -10.79 29.13
CA SER A 324 13.89 -11.96 29.93
C SER A 324 14.68 -13.20 29.48
N ASN A 325 14.89 -14.18 30.34
CA ASN A 325 15.63 -15.38 30.01
C ASN A 325 15.00 -16.19 28.85
N SER A 326 13.68 -16.17 28.71
CA SER A 326 12.98 -16.75 27.56
C SER A 326 13.27 -16.01 26.24
N GLN A 327 13.40 -14.68 26.29
CA GLN A 327 13.75 -13.85 25.14
C GLN A 327 15.23 -14.03 24.74
N LYS A 328 16.14 -14.24 25.70
CA LYS A 328 17.56 -14.55 25.42
C LYS A 328 17.73 -15.82 24.62
N LYS A 329 17.02 -16.90 24.98
CA LYS A 329 17.04 -18.16 24.20
C LYS A 329 16.57 -18.00 22.76
N ILE A 330 15.59 -17.11 22.50
CA ILE A 330 15.11 -16.86 21.14
C ILE A 330 16.17 -16.10 20.33
N VAL A 331 16.86 -15.12 20.94
CA VAL A 331 17.93 -14.35 20.29
C VAL A 331 19.09 -15.27 19.90
N GLU A 332 19.54 -16.13 20.81
CA GLU A 332 20.60 -17.13 20.56
C GLU A 332 20.26 -18.11 19.43
N THR A 333 18.97 -18.46 19.30
CA THR A 333 18.50 -19.34 18.20
C THR A 333 18.42 -18.61 16.85
N LEU A 334 18.37 -17.28 16.84
CA LEU A 334 18.30 -16.46 15.64
C LEU A 334 19.68 -16.04 15.12
N GLU A 335 20.71 -16.09 15.96
CA GLU A 335 22.10 -15.77 15.62
C GLU A 335 22.86 -16.99 15.06
N LYS A 336 22.32 -18.20 15.25
CA LYS A 336 22.77 -19.45 14.61
C LYS A 336 21.98 -19.70 13.31
#